data_5853ccc807082cbd383b57d03eef4f7d
#
_entry.id   5853ccc807082cbd383b57d03eef4f7d
#
_cell.length_a   1.000
_cell.length_b   1.000
_cell.length_c   1.000
_cell.angle_alpha   90.00
_cell.angle_beta   90.00
_cell.angle_gamma   90.00
#
_symmetry.space_group_name_H-M   'P 1'
#
loop_
_entity.id
_entity.type
_entity.pdbx_description
1 polymer ?
#
loop_
_entity_poly.entity_id
_entity_poly.type
_entity_poly.pdbx_seq_one_letter_code
_entity_poly.pdbx_strand_id
1 'polypeptide(L)'
;GRLHPATDLLALRRPGRVLVVDEAFMDATDESQSLIGSDMDDLLVLRSLTKTYGLAGIRAGYVVGDSQLVAQLAAHQTPWSVSTPAIAAMIACTCEEARRFRTQLRDDIPAARADLVDKLKGLGLSVVDSEAPFVLVNTSSLSGDSIRQPLAERGFAVRRGETFPGLGPTWIRLAVRDSNIHAELARAISDLTAHRN
;
A
#
# COMPACT_ATOMS: atom_id res chain seq x y z
N GLY A 1 5.35 1.85 -5.09
CA GLY A 1 5.35 2.71 -3.89
C GLY A 1 5.68 4.17 -4.16
N ARG A 2 5.63 4.60 -5.43
CA ARG A 2 5.91 6.00 -5.79
C ARG A 2 4.69 6.87 -5.52
N LEU A 3 4.89 8.02 -4.88
CA LEU A 3 3.91 9.09 -4.79
C LEU A 3 4.01 9.97 -6.04
N HIS A 4 2.90 10.14 -6.75
CA HIS A 4 2.83 11.00 -7.92
C HIS A 4 2.37 12.41 -7.50
N PRO A 5 2.99 13.48 -8.03
CA PRO A 5 2.51 14.84 -7.79
C PRO A 5 1.05 14.99 -8.24
N ALA A 6 0.23 15.69 -7.44
CA ALA A 6 -1.17 15.97 -7.77
C ALA A 6 -1.29 16.70 -9.12
N THR A 7 -0.36 17.61 -9.40
CA THR A 7 -0.29 18.36 -10.67
C THR A 7 -0.13 17.44 -11.88
N ASP A 8 0.69 16.39 -11.78
CA ASP A 8 0.92 15.46 -12.88
C ASP A 8 -0.34 14.61 -13.15
N LEU A 9 -1.04 14.22 -12.10
CA LEU A 9 -2.29 13.47 -12.21
C LEU A 9 -3.41 14.36 -12.79
N LEU A 10 -3.54 15.61 -12.34
CA LEU A 10 -4.53 16.54 -12.87
C LEU A 10 -4.25 16.89 -14.34
N ALA A 11 -2.98 16.91 -14.79
CA ALA A 11 -2.62 17.09 -16.19
C ALA A 11 -3.12 15.98 -17.13
N LEU A 12 -3.56 14.84 -16.58
CA LEU A 12 -4.19 13.74 -17.34
C LEU A 12 -5.66 14.02 -17.72
N ARG A 13 -6.27 15.04 -17.15
CA ARG A 13 -7.66 15.42 -17.47
C ARG A 13 -7.83 15.76 -18.93
N ARG A 14 -8.95 15.36 -19.50
CA ARG A 14 -9.37 15.68 -20.90
C ARG A 14 -10.89 15.82 -20.93
N PRO A 15 -11.46 16.68 -21.76
CA PRO A 15 -12.90 16.76 -21.96
C PRO A 15 -13.50 15.37 -22.28
N GLY A 16 -14.56 15.01 -21.59
CA GLY A 16 -15.25 13.73 -21.75
C GLY A 16 -14.51 12.50 -21.22
N ARG A 17 -13.46 12.69 -20.41
CA ARG A 17 -12.72 11.61 -19.74
C ARG A 17 -12.91 11.69 -18.25
N VAL A 18 -13.40 10.62 -17.66
CA VAL A 18 -13.38 10.44 -16.21
C VAL A 18 -11.98 10.03 -15.76
N LEU A 19 -11.41 10.78 -14.82
CA LEU A 19 -10.15 10.44 -14.15
C LEU A 19 -10.47 9.69 -12.86
N VAL A 20 -9.97 8.45 -12.74
CA VAL A 20 -10.09 7.65 -11.53
C VAL A 20 -8.71 7.52 -10.89
N VAL A 21 -8.56 7.96 -9.65
CA VAL A 21 -7.31 7.91 -8.90
C VAL A 21 -7.46 7.00 -7.69
N ASP A 22 -6.60 5.97 -7.61
CA ASP A 22 -6.57 5.05 -6.47
C ASP A 22 -5.62 5.58 -5.40
N GLU A 23 -6.19 6.18 -4.37
CA GLU A 23 -5.50 6.69 -3.19
C GLU A 23 -5.58 5.72 -1.99
N ALA A 24 -5.66 4.41 -2.22
CA ALA A 24 -5.82 3.42 -1.16
C ALA A 24 -4.67 3.40 -0.13
N PHE A 25 -3.52 3.98 -0.45
CA PHE A 25 -2.37 4.12 0.44
C PHE A 25 -2.06 5.58 0.82
N MET A 26 -2.87 6.53 0.43
CA MET A 26 -2.63 7.95 0.66
C MET A 26 -2.57 8.30 2.16
N ASP A 27 -3.36 7.63 3.00
CA ASP A 27 -3.34 7.81 4.46
C ASP A 27 -1.96 7.51 5.11
N ALA A 28 -1.07 6.83 4.39
CA ALA A 28 0.30 6.56 4.84
C ALA A 28 1.29 7.69 4.48
N THR A 29 0.80 8.79 3.92
CA THR A 29 1.55 10.00 3.56
C THR A 29 0.98 11.20 4.31
N ASP A 30 1.57 12.38 4.11
CA ASP A 30 1.04 13.65 4.63
C ASP A 30 -0.23 14.14 3.91
N GLU A 31 -0.71 13.38 2.95
CA GLU A 31 -1.86 13.67 2.09
C GLU A 31 -1.70 14.95 1.22
N SER A 32 -0.52 15.57 1.16
CA SER A 32 -0.29 16.79 0.38
C SER A 32 -0.52 16.61 -1.13
N GLN A 33 -0.46 15.37 -1.61
CA GLN A 33 -0.69 15.02 -3.01
C GLN A 33 -2.07 14.38 -3.26
N SER A 34 -2.96 14.38 -2.25
CA SER A 34 -4.33 13.92 -2.43
C SER A 34 -5.09 14.84 -3.39
N LEU A 35 -5.90 14.23 -4.26
CA LEU A 35 -6.81 14.98 -5.13
C LEU A 35 -8.16 15.30 -4.48
N ILE A 36 -8.43 14.79 -3.26
CA ILE A 36 -9.62 15.16 -2.51
C ILE A 36 -9.53 16.64 -2.14
N GLY A 37 -10.55 17.42 -2.52
CA GLY A 37 -10.58 18.88 -2.28
C GLY A 37 -10.04 19.73 -3.43
N SER A 38 -9.53 19.10 -4.51
CA SER A 38 -9.32 19.79 -5.79
C SER A 38 -10.67 20.04 -6.50
N ASP A 39 -10.65 20.61 -7.70
CA ASP A 39 -11.82 20.57 -8.57
C ASP A 39 -12.19 19.10 -8.86
N MET A 40 -13.41 18.69 -8.50
CA MET A 40 -13.85 17.29 -8.57
C MET A 40 -14.62 16.94 -9.83
N ASP A 41 -14.83 17.87 -10.78
CA ASP A 41 -15.51 17.59 -12.03
C ASP A 41 -14.80 16.47 -12.80
N ASP A 42 -15.56 15.48 -13.29
CA ASP A 42 -15.02 14.28 -13.97
C ASP A 42 -13.91 13.53 -13.18
N LEU A 43 -13.83 13.68 -11.85
CA LEU A 43 -12.83 13.04 -11.00
C LEU A 43 -13.48 12.10 -9.97
N LEU A 44 -12.89 10.92 -9.81
CA LEU A 44 -13.21 9.95 -8.76
C LEU A 44 -11.92 9.55 -8.03
N VAL A 45 -11.92 9.69 -6.71
CA VAL A 45 -10.81 9.30 -5.84
C VAL A 45 -11.24 8.13 -4.96
N LEU A 46 -10.51 7.02 -5.04
CA LEU A 46 -10.77 5.81 -4.25
C LEU A 46 -9.94 5.82 -2.98
N ARG A 47 -10.60 5.55 -1.84
CA ARG A 47 -9.96 5.42 -0.52
C ARG A 47 -10.25 4.05 0.09
N SER A 48 -9.32 3.54 0.86
CA SER A 48 -9.41 2.20 1.45
C SER A 48 -9.13 2.22 2.95
N LEU A 49 -10.10 1.84 3.75
CA LEU A 49 -9.91 1.64 5.19
C LEU A 49 -9.19 0.32 5.50
N THR A 50 -9.18 -0.61 4.55
CA THR A 50 -8.56 -1.93 4.72
C THR A 50 -7.04 -1.87 4.86
N LYS A 51 -6.41 -0.83 4.33
CA LYS A 51 -4.95 -0.64 4.38
C LYS A 51 -4.52 0.03 5.67
N THR A 52 -5.14 1.17 5.98
CA THR A 52 -4.82 2.01 7.13
C THR A 52 -5.07 1.31 8.45
N TYR A 53 -6.22 0.66 8.57
CA TYR A 53 -6.66 0.02 9.83
C TYR A 53 -6.48 -1.50 9.86
N GLY A 54 -5.81 -2.10 8.88
CA GLY A 54 -5.60 -3.54 8.84
C GLY A 54 -6.87 -4.38 8.64
N LEU A 55 -7.93 -3.81 8.09
CA LEU A 55 -9.27 -4.39 7.98
C LEU A 55 -9.49 -5.15 6.67
N ALA A 56 -8.50 -5.91 6.20
CA ALA A 56 -8.54 -6.54 4.88
C ALA A 56 -9.76 -7.46 4.67
N GLY A 57 -10.19 -8.20 5.70
CA GLY A 57 -11.35 -9.10 5.65
C GLY A 57 -12.70 -8.37 5.64
N ILE A 58 -12.75 -7.14 6.13
CA ILE A 58 -13.99 -6.34 6.23
C ILE A 58 -14.42 -5.77 4.87
N ARG A 59 -13.49 -5.56 3.94
CA ARG A 59 -13.77 -5.05 2.60
C ARG A 59 -14.43 -3.66 2.58
N ALA A 60 -13.89 -2.72 3.38
CA ALA A 60 -14.40 -1.35 3.52
C ALA A 60 -13.53 -0.34 2.77
N GLY A 61 -14.17 0.56 2.04
CA GLY A 61 -13.58 1.68 1.33
C GLY A 61 -14.67 2.62 0.85
N TYR A 62 -14.28 3.73 0.27
CA TYR A 62 -15.23 4.73 -0.23
C TYR A 62 -14.65 5.45 -1.45
N VAL A 63 -15.52 6.10 -2.19
CA VAL A 63 -15.19 6.99 -3.31
C VAL A 63 -15.61 8.42 -2.97
N VAL A 64 -14.78 9.37 -3.32
CA VAL A 64 -15.09 10.81 -3.29
C VAL A 64 -14.92 11.33 -4.72
N GLY A 65 -15.84 12.18 -5.19
CA GLY A 65 -15.70 12.68 -6.56
C GLY A 65 -16.89 13.49 -7.03
N ASP A 66 -16.95 13.67 -8.34
CA ASP A 66 -18.06 14.28 -9.04
C ASP A 66 -19.39 13.69 -8.59
N SER A 67 -20.32 14.55 -8.17
CA SER A 67 -21.59 14.14 -7.58
C SER A 67 -22.47 13.35 -8.56
N GLN A 68 -22.44 13.68 -9.86
CA GLN A 68 -23.20 12.98 -10.89
C GLN A 68 -22.61 11.58 -11.14
N LEU A 69 -21.28 11.48 -11.21
CA LEU A 69 -20.59 10.19 -11.36
C LEU A 69 -20.81 9.30 -10.12
N VAL A 70 -20.73 9.86 -8.92
CA VAL A 70 -21.00 9.11 -7.67
C VAL A 70 -22.46 8.62 -7.65
N ALA A 71 -23.42 9.45 -8.06
CA ALA A 71 -24.82 9.03 -8.16
C ALA A 71 -25.04 7.90 -9.20
N GLN A 72 -24.36 7.98 -10.35
CA GLN A 72 -24.39 6.90 -11.35
C GLN A 72 -23.79 5.59 -10.80
N LEU A 73 -22.65 5.65 -10.10
CA LEU A 73 -22.06 4.48 -9.45
C LEU A 73 -23.02 3.88 -8.42
N ALA A 74 -23.65 4.71 -7.59
CA ALA A 74 -24.59 4.27 -6.58
C ALA A 74 -25.82 3.57 -7.22
N ALA A 75 -26.31 4.07 -8.35
CA ALA A 75 -27.43 3.45 -9.07
C ALA A 75 -27.09 2.05 -9.64
N HIS A 76 -25.81 1.77 -9.87
CA HIS A 76 -25.33 0.45 -10.36
C HIS A 76 -24.90 -0.49 -9.24
N GLN A 77 -24.87 -0.04 -7.98
CA GLN A 77 -24.56 -0.92 -6.86
C GLN A 77 -25.67 -1.96 -6.67
N THR A 78 -25.26 -3.20 -6.44
CA THR A 78 -26.21 -4.24 -6.04
C THR A 78 -26.80 -3.95 -4.65
N PRO A 79 -28.07 -4.31 -4.38
CA PRO A 79 -28.61 -4.26 -3.03
C PRO A 79 -27.66 -4.99 -2.05
N TRP A 80 -27.50 -4.44 -0.84
CA TRP A 80 -26.66 -5.01 0.20
C TRP A 80 -25.16 -5.10 -0.15
N SER A 81 -24.66 -4.22 -1.03
CA SER A 81 -23.27 -4.19 -1.50
C SER A 81 -22.24 -3.96 -0.37
N VAL A 82 -22.66 -3.40 0.75
CA VAL A 82 -21.83 -3.16 1.93
C VAL A 82 -22.37 -4.00 3.10
N SER A 83 -21.54 -4.85 3.67
CA SER A 83 -21.94 -5.71 4.79
C SER A 83 -22.13 -4.91 6.10
N THR A 84 -22.99 -5.38 7.01
CA THR A 84 -23.18 -4.76 8.32
C THR A 84 -21.86 -4.61 9.10
N PRO A 85 -20.94 -5.59 9.15
CA PRO A 85 -19.64 -5.40 9.75
C PRO A 85 -18.79 -4.30 9.07
N ALA A 86 -18.91 -4.15 7.75
CA ALA A 86 -18.19 -3.09 7.04
C ALA A 86 -18.73 -1.70 7.41
N ILE A 87 -20.05 -1.54 7.53
CA ILE A 87 -20.67 -0.28 7.98
C ILE A 87 -20.21 0.06 9.39
N ALA A 88 -20.26 -0.90 10.32
CA ALA A 88 -19.81 -0.69 11.69
C ALA A 88 -18.32 -0.29 11.76
N ALA A 89 -17.47 -0.95 10.98
CA ALA A 89 -16.05 -0.60 10.87
C ALA A 89 -15.83 0.79 10.28
N MET A 90 -16.58 1.18 9.24
CA MET A 90 -16.49 2.51 8.65
C MET A 90 -16.85 3.59 9.66
N ILE A 91 -17.91 3.40 10.45
CA ILE A 91 -18.30 4.31 11.53
C ILE A 91 -17.18 4.40 12.58
N ALA A 92 -16.64 3.27 13.03
CA ALA A 92 -15.55 3.23 13.99
C ALA A 92 -14.30 3.97 13.49
N CYS A 93 -13.96 3.89 12.20
CA CYS A 93 -12.85 4.61 11.60
C CYS A 93 -13.02 6.14 11.57
N THR A 94 -14.19 6.67 11.89
CA THR A 94 -14.45 8.13 11.99
C THR A 94 -14.27 8.69 13.39
N CYS A 95 -14.10 7.87 14.42
CA CYS A 95 -13.91 8.33 15.79
C CYS A 95 -12.54 9.01 15.99
N GLU A 96 -12.41 9.76 17.08
CA GLU A 96 -11.19 10.51 17.40
C GLU A 96 -9.98 9.59 17.61
N GLU A 97 -10.17 8.44 18.22
CA GLU A 97 -9.11 7.43 18.43
C GLU A 97 -8.58 6.89 17.11
N ALA A 98 -9.47 6.58 16.15
CA ALA A 98 -9.08 6.14 14.83
C ALA A 98 -8.30 7.22 14.05
N ARG A 99 -8.69 8.51 14.21
CA ARG A 99 -7.95 9.63 13.62
C ARG A 99 -6.54 9.76 14.21
N ARG A 100 -6.40 9.67 15.54
CA ARG A 100 -5.09 9.68 16.21
C ARG A 100 -4.22 8.52 15.78
N PHE A 101 -4.79 7.32 15.69
CA PHE A 101 -4.07 6.13 15.18
C PHE A 101 -3.56 6.38 13.76
N ARG A 102 -4.39 6.92 12.86
CA ARG A 102 -3.99 7.23 11.49
C ARG A 102 -2.86 8.26 11.44
N THR A 103 -2.95 9.32 12.25
CA THR A 103 -1.90 10.34 12.34
C THR A 103 -0.59 9.73 12.82
N GLN A 104 -0.61 8.96 13.89
CA GLN A 104 0.58 8.29 14.42
C GLN A 104 1.19 7.33 13.38
N LEU A 105 0.35 6.50 12.74
CA LEU A 105 0.80 5.58 11.69
C LEU A 105 1.52 6.32 10.55
N ARG A 106 0.93 7.43 10.09
CA ARG A 106 1.53 8.28 9.04
C ARG A 106 2.91 8.81 9.46
N ASP A 107 3.02 9.28 10.70
CA ASP A 107 4.24 9.90 11.21
C ASP A 107 5.34 8.85 11.45
N ASP A 108 4.99 7.61 11.79
CA ASP A 108 5.92 6.51 12.06
C ASP A 108 6.44 5.80 10.79
N ILE A 109 5.63 5.72 9.74
CA ILE A 109 5.97 4.97 8.52
C ILE A 109 7.30 5.39 7.88
N PRO A 110 7.64 6.68 7.73
CA PRO A 110 8.90 7.07 7.10
C PRO A 110 10.13 6.53 7.81
N ALA A 111 10.18 6.64 9.14
CA ALA A 111 11.29 6.12 9.95
C ALA A 111 11.36 4.58 9.91
N ALA A 112 10.23 3.91 10.05
CA ALA A 112 10.15 2.45 9.96
C ALA A 112 10.55 1.94 8.56
N ARG A 113 10.17 2.65 7.51
CA ARG A 113 10.57 2.30 6.14
C ARG A 113 12.08 2.48 5.94
N ALA A 114 12.68 3.56 6.45
CA ALA A 114 14.13 3.77 6.41
C ALA A 114 14.87 2.64 7.12
N ASP A 115 14.45 2.25 8.31
CA ASP A 115 15.00 1.11 9.06
C ASP A 115 14.97 -0.20 8.25
N LEU A 116 13.84 -0.51 7.58
CA LEU A 116 13.74 -1.69 6.72
C LEU A 116 14.71 -1.59 5.54
N VAL A 117 14.75 -0.45 4.85
CA VAL A 117 15.62 -0.22 3.69
C VAL A 117 17.09 -0.39 4.06
N ASP A 118 17.51 0.19 5.19
CA ASP A 118 18.90 0.10 5.66
C ASP A 118 19.31 -1.34 5.97
N LYS A 119 18.45 -2.12 6.63
CA LYS A 119 18.69 -3.54 6.88
C LYS A 119 18.82 -4.35 5.59
N LEU A 120 17.94 -4.10 4.62
CA LEU A 120 17.97 -4.81 3.34
C LEU A 120 19.20 -4.43 2.49
N LYS A 121 19.55 -3.15 2.45
CA LYS A 121 20.79 -2.67 1.80
C LYS A 121 22.04 -3.23 2.47
N GLY A 122 22.03 -3.37 3.79
CA GLY A 122 23.11 -4.02 4.56
C GLY A 122 23.32 -5.50 4.19
N LEU A 123 22.31 -6.16 3.63
CA LEU A 123 22.41 -7.51 3.08
C LEU A 123 22.80 -7.54 1.58
N GLY A 124 23.14 -6.40 0.98
CA GLY A 124 23.49 -6.29 -0.43
C GLY A 124 22.31 -6.36 -1.39
N LEU A 125 21.08 -6.15 -0.89
CA LEU A 125 19.86 -6.17 -1.71
C LEU A 125 19.60 -4.82 -2.38
N SER A 126 19.10 -4.86 -3.61
CA SER A 126 18.62 -3.69 -4.31
C SER A 126 17.16 -3.38 -3.91
N VAL A 127 16.94 -2.20 -3.35
CA VAL A 127 15.63 -1.74 -2.89
C VAL A 127 15.21 -0.54 -3.73
N VAL A 128 14.00 -0.59 -4.28
CA VAL A 128 13.41 0.54 -5.02
C VAL A 128 12.88 1.57 -4.03
N ASP A 129 13.13 2.84 -4.31
CA ASP A 129 12.63 3.94 -3.49
C ASP A 129 11.10 3.92 -3.40
N SER A 130 10.59 4.18 -2.22
CA SER A 130 9.16 4.08 -1.92
C SER A 130 8.73 5.11 -0.89
N GLU A 131 7.52 5.62 -1.07
CA GLU A 131 6.82 6.48 -0.10
C GLU A 131 5.62 5.75 0.52
N ALA A 132 5.31 4.55 0.02
CA ALA A 132 4.25 3.69 0.52
C ALA A 132 4.66 2.91 1.79
N PRO A 133 3.72 2.29 2.50
CA PRO A 133 4.01 1.41 3.64
C PRO A 133 4.52 0.03 3.20
N PHE A 134 5.28 -0.01 2.12
CA PHE A 134 5.95 -1.21 1.60
C PHE A 134 7.13 -0.81 0.70
N VAL A 135 8.06 -1.74 0.49
CA VAL A 135 9.18 -1.59 -0.43
C VAL A 135 9.20 -2.74 -1.45
N LEU A 136 9.71 -2.47 -2.64
CA LEU A 136 9.97 -3.46 -3.68
C LEU A 136 11.47 -3.77 -3.68
N VAL A 137 11.82 -5.06 -3.62
CA VAL A 137 13.19 -5.54 -3.41
C VAL A 137 13.54 -6.54 -4.48
N ASN A 138 14.73 -6.39 -5.07
CA ASN A 138 15.33 -7.39 -5.93
C ASN A 138 16.28 -8.27 -5.12
N THR A 139 16.05 -9.56 -5.13
CA THR A 139 16.82 -10.58 -4.41
C THR A 139 17.76 -11.39 -5.32
N SER A 140 17.97 -10.95 -6.55
CA SER A 140 18.82 -11.67 -7.53
C SER A 140 20.27 -11.81 -7.09
N SER A 141 20.77 -10.91 -6.20
CA SER A 141 22.10 -11.05 -5.59
C SER A 141 22.21 -12.23 -4.62
N LEU A 142 21.09 -12.73 -4.09
CA LEU A 142 21.05 -13.88 -3.17
C LEU A 142 20.75 -15.17 -3.93
N SER A 143 19.85 -15.10 -4.92
CA SER A 143 19.36 -16.27 -5.66
C SER A 143 18.78 -15.85 -7.01
N GLY A 144 19.01 -16.69 -8.03
CA GLY A 144 18.30 -16.57 -9.30
C GLY A 144 16.80 -16.96 -9.21
N ASP A 145 16.43 -17.67 -8.14
CA ASP A 145 15.06 -18.12 -7.88
C ASP A 145 14.37 -17.27 -6.80
N SER A 146 13.05 -17.45 -6.70
CA SER A 146 12.25 -16.78 -5.68
C SER A 146 12.60 -17.27 -4.27
N ILE A 147 12.89 -16.35 -3.36
CA ILE A 147 13.05 -16.64 -1.92
C ILE A 147 11.72 -16.64 -1.15
N ARG A 148 10.60 -16.48 -1.83
CA ARG A 148 9.28 -16.34 -1.17
C ARG A 148 8.90 -17.58 -0.37
N GLN A 149 9.06 -18.79 -0.95
CA GLN A 149 8.71 -20.03 -0.24
C GLN A 149 9.67 -20.28 0.94
N PRO A 150 10.98 -20.17 0.81
CA PRO A 150 11.91 -20.25 1.94
C PRO A 150 11.62 -19.25 3.07
N LEU A 151 11.15 -18.03 2.75
CA LEU A 151 10.71 -17.06 3.77
C LEU A 151 9.40 -17.47 4.43
N ALA A 152 8.44 -18.03 3.66
CA ALA A 152 7.17 -18.51 4.23
C ALA A 152 7.39 -19.64 5.24
N GLU A 153 8.33 -20.54 4.98
CA GLU A 153 8.75 -21.62 5.91
C GLU A 153 9.36 -21.08 7.21
N ARG A 154 9.88 -19.84 7.18
CA ARG A 154 10.39 -19.11 8.34
C ARG A 154 9.37 -18.15 8.96
N GLY A 155 8.09 -18.23 8.54
CA GLY A 155 7.00 -17.42 9.09
C GLY A 155 6.78 -16.07 8.39
N PHE A 156 7.50 -15.76 7.29
CA PHE A 156 7.36 -14.49 6.59
C PHE A 156 6.57 -14.62 5.29
N ALA A 157 5.33 -14.17 5.30
CA ALA A 157 4.50 -14.08 4.10
C ALA A 157 4.81 -12.80 3.31
N VAL A 158 5.51 -12.93 2.18
CA VAL A 158 5.89 -11.80 1.32
C VAL A 158 5.13 -11.84 -0.02
N ARG A 159 4.89 -10.68 -0.62
CA ARG A 159 4.22 -10.58 -1.90
C ARG A 159 5.21 -10.85 -3.04
N ARG A 160 4.88 -11.79 -3.92
CA ARG A 160 5.66 -12.11 -5.12
C ARG A 160 5.61 -10.99 -6.17
N GLY A 161 6.73 -10.80 -6.90
CA GLY A 161 6.84 -9.81 -7.97
C GLY A 161 6.20 -10.24 -9.28
N GLU A 162 6.16 -11.55 -9.61
CA GLU A 162 5.70 -12.07 -10.90
C GLU A 162 4.24 -11.74 -11.25
N THR A 163 3.46 -11.25 -10.28
CA THR A 163 2.10 -10.75 -10.53
C THR A 163 2.07 -9.34 -11.13
N PHE A 164 3.22 -8.70 -11.26
CA PHE A 164 3.36 -7.38 -11.84
C PHE A 164 4.11 -7.49 -13.17
N PRO A 165 3.56 -6.99 -14.29
CA PRO A 165 4.22 -7.03 -15.58
C PRO A 165 5.65 -6.43 -15.51
N GLY A 166 6.62 -7.16 -16.05
CA GLY A 166 8.03 -6.74 -16.07
C GLY A 166 8.86 -7.13 -14.84
N LEU A 167 8.24 -7.72 -13.80
CA LEU A 167 8.98 -8.25 -12.64
C LEU A 167 9.06 -9.78 -12.72
N GLY A 168 10.23 -10.33 -12.35
CA GLY A 168 10.50 -11.76 -12.31
C GLY A 168 10.42 -12.36 -10.88
N PRO A 169 10.80 -13.64 -10.74
CA PRO A 169 10.71 -14.38 -9.46
C PRO A 169 11.64 -13.84 -8.37
N THR A 170 12.69 -13.12 -8.73
CA THR A 170 13.62 -12.48 -7.78
C THR A 170 13.09 -11.20 -7.16
N TRP A 171 11.92 -10.72 -7.59
CA TRP A 171 11.29 -9.54 -7.03
C TRP A 171 10.25 -9.88 -5.97
N ILE A 172 10.37 -9.27 -4.81
CA ILE A 172 9.41 -9.39 -3.73
C ILE A 172 9.01 -8.01 -3.20
N ARG A 173 7.76 -7.89 -2.72
CA ARG A 173 7.30 -6.70 -2.03
C ARG A 173 7.16 -6.99 -0.55
N LEU A 174 7.81 -6.19 0.28
CA LEU A 174 7.84 -6.28 1.72
C LEU A 174 7.01 -5.15 2.34
N ALA A 175 6.15 -5.48 3.30
CA ALA A 175 5.43 -4.47 4.08
C ALA A 175 6.36 -3.87 5.15
N VAL A 176 6.25 -2.57 5.36
CA VAL A 176 6.86 -1.88 6.49
C VAL A 176 6.17 -2.34 7.78
N ARG A 177 6.96 -2.69 8.81
CA ARG A 177 6.54 -3.16 10.13
C ARG A 177 7.38 -2.46 11.20
N ASP A 178 7.30 -2.92 12.45
CA ASP A 178 8.21 -2.46 13.49
C ASP A 178 9.64 -3.00 13.30
N SER A 179 10.61 -2.35 13.95
CA SER A 179 12.04 -2.66 13.80
C SER A 179 12.41 -4.08 14.24
N ASN A 180 11.66 -4.69 15.18
CA ASN A 180 11.92 -6.06 15.62
C ASN A 180 11.58 -7.06 14.50
N ILE A 181 10.43 -6.88 13.85
CA ILE A 181 10.03 -7.71 12.70
C ILE A 181 11.00 -7.52 11.54
N HIS A 182 11.48 -6.28 11.30
CA HIS A 182 12.51 -6.03 10.28
C HIS A 182 13.82 -6.74 10.59
N ALA A 183 14.25 -6.76 11.86
CA ALA A 183 15.47 -7.46 12.28
C ALA A 183 15.34 -8.98 12.13
N GLU A 184 14.18 -9.55 12.46
CA GLU A 184 13.88 -10.97 12.27
C GLU A 184 13.84 -11.34 10.78
N LEU A 185 13.21 -10.52 9.95
CA LEU A 185 13.18 -10.71 8.50
C LEU A 185 14.59 -10.66 7.91
N ALA A 186 15.41 -9.68 8.31
CA ALA A 186 16.78 -9.54 7.83
C ALA A 186 17.64 -10.77 8.21
N ARG A 187 17.48 -11.29 9.43
CA ARG A 187 18.13 -12.55 9.85
C ARG A 187 17.66 -13.73 9.00
N ALA A 188 16.34 -13.87 8.80
CA ALA A 188 15.79 -14.95 7.98
C ALA A 188 16.32 -14.91 6.53
N ILE A 189 16.49 -13.71 5.95
CA ILE A 189 17.08 -13.54 4.62
C ILE A 189 18.59 -13.92 4.65
N SER A 190 19.34 -13.46 5.65
CA SER A 190 20.76 -13.77 5.81
C SER A 190 21.02 -15.28 5.91
N ASP A 191 20.18 -16.00 6.66
CA ASP A 191 20.29 -17.46 6.84
C ASP A 191 20.08 -18.23 5.53
N LEU A 192 19.31 -17.67 4.58
CA LEU A 192 19.13 -18.27 3.27
C LEU A 192 20.42 -18.24 2.42
N THR A 193 21.31 -17.30 2.69
CA THR A 193 22.62 -17.21 2.00
C THR A 193 23.65 -18.13 2.62
N ALA A 194 23.65 -18.30 3.94
CA ALA A 194 24.61 -19.12 4.66
C ALA A 194 24.50 -20.63 4.36
N HIS A 195 23.34 -21.12 3.98
CA HIS A 195 23.09 -22.54 3.68
C HIS A 195 23.38 -22.93 2.21
N ARG A 196 23.92 -22.00 1.40
CA ARG A 196 24.26 -22.25 -0.02
C ARG A 196 25.76 -22.37 -0.30
N ASN A 197 26.59 -22.17 0.71
CA ASN A 197 28.05 -22.45 0.68
C ASN A 197 28.34 -23.80 1.33
#